data_fe6c40529600b8257c4993291043c090
#
_entry.id   fe6c40529600b8257c4993291043c090
#
_cell.length_a   1.000
_cell.length_b   1.000
_cell.length_c   1.000
_cell.angle_alpha   90.00
_cell.angle_beta   90.00
_cell.angle_gamma   90.00
#
_symmetry.space_group_name_H-M   'P 1'
#
loop_
_entity.id
_entity.type
_entity.pdbx_description
1 polymer ?
#
loop_
_entity_poly.entity_id
_entity_poly.type
_entity_poly.pdbx_seq_one_letter_code
_entity_poly.pdbx_strand_id
1 'polypeptide(L)'
;VIPMLPIYEMPIKEAGLEGLRKFVEDFVGMKKLDKMIIMGNSLGGHVGLLYTLANGSKVDKLILTGSSGLFENTMGGSYPRRGSYDYIQERVAYTFYDPKVASKELVDEVFETTRSIPKCMRIVAIAKSAQRNNLALDLPNIKVPTLLIWGLNDTITPPMVGHEFNRLIPNSRLRFIDKCCHAPMMEHPEKFNAL
;
A
#
# COMPACT_ATOMS: atom_id res chain seq x y z
N VAL A 1 14.92 -2.68 -7.09
CA VAL A 1 14.11 -3.69 -7.81
C VAL A 1 12.67 -3.56 -7.36
N ILE A 2 11.71 -3.52 -8.30
CA ILE A 2 10.28 -3.41 -8.00
C ILE A 2 9.59 -4.64 -8.58
N PRO A 3 9.11 -5.59 -7.74
CA PRO A 3 8.32 -6.71 -8.24
C PRO A 3 6.93 -6.21 -8.65
N MET A 4 6.47 -6.60 -9.83
CA MET A 4 5.09 -6.41 -10.24
C MET A 4 4.22 -7.42 -9.50
N LEU A 5 3.46 -6.96 -8.51
CA LEU A 5 2.55 -7.83 -7.78
C LEU A 5 1.44 -8.34 -8.72
N PRO A 6 1.16 -9.65 -8.76
CA PRO A 6 0.21 -10.25 -9.71
C PRO A 6 -1.27 -10.02 -9.29
N ILE A 7 -1.61 -8.77 -8.96
CA ILE A 7 -2.93 -8.39 -8.43
C ILE A 7 -4.07 -8.80 -9.37
N TYR A 8 -3.80 -8.77 -10.68
CA TYR A 8 -4.82 -8.99 -11.71
C TYR A 8 -4.78 -10.39 -12.32
N GLU A 9 -3.67 -11.14 -12.14
CA GLU A 9 -3.41 -12.39 -12.85
C GLU A 9 -3.48 -13.63 -11.95
N MET A 10 -3.24 -13.46 -10.63
CA MET A 10 -3.22 -14.59 -9.71
C MET A 10 -4.56 -15.35 -9.68
N PRO A 11 -4.56 -16.65 -9.40
CA PRO A 11 -5.79 -17.41 -9.23
C PRO A 11 -6.68 -16.78 -8.16
N ILE A 12 -7.98 -16.67 -8.42
CA ILE A 12 -8.92 -15.97 -7.51
C ILE A 12 -8.91 -16.55 -6.08
N LYS A 13 -8.69 -17.85 -5.93
CA LYS A 13 -8.57 -18.53 -4.63
C LYS A 13 -7.32 -18.11 -3.83
N GLU A 14 -6.32 -17.57 -4.51
CA GLU A 14 -5.06 -17.08 -3.95
C GLU A 14 -5.03 -15.56 -3.83
N ALA A 15 -6.06 -14.87 -4.38
CA ALA A 15 -6.15 -13.43 -4.40
C ALA A 15 -6.40 -12.88 -2.98
N GLY A 16 -5.30 -12.64 -2.27
CA GLY A 16 -5.28 -12.14 -0.91
C GLY A 16 -3.86 -11.82 -0.44
N LEU A 17 -3.75 -11.30 0.78
CA LEU A 17 -2.46 -10.88 1.33
C LEU A 17 -1.45 -12.03 1.41
N GLU A 18 -1.90 -13.23 1.77
CA GLU A 18 -1.02 -14.41 1.87
C GLU A 18 -0.46 -14.81 0.50
N GLY A 19 -1.27 -14.79 -0.55
CA GLY A 19 -0.80 -15.03 -1.91
C GLY A 19 0.22 -13.98 -2.38
N LEU A 20 -0.01 -12.70 -2.06
CA LEU A 20 0.92 -11.63 -2.37
C LEU A 20 2.22 -11.76 -1.56
N ARG A 21 2.13 -12.09 -0.28
CA ARG A 21 3.31 -12.34 0.57
C ARG A 21 4.16 -13.48 0.02
N LYS A 22 3.52 -14.60 -0.33
CA LYS A 22 4.21 -15.75 -0.94
C LYS A 22 4.88 -15.39 -2.25
N PHE A 23 4.20 -14.63 -3.11
CA PHE A 23 4.81 -14.14 -4.35
C PHE A 23 6.09 -13.34 -4.09
N VAL A 24 6.09 -12.47 -3.06
CA VAL A 24 7.30 -11.71 -2.68
C VAL A 24 8.38 -12.64 -2.15
N GLU A 25 8.05 -13.67 -1.37
CA GLU A 25 9.01 -14.68 -0.91
C GLU A 25 9.66 -15.43 -2.07
N ASP A 26 8.85 -15.90 -3.01
CA ASP A 26 9.33 -16.59 -4.21
C ASP A 26 10.23 -15.68 -5.06
N PHE A 27 9.84 -14.42 -5.23
CA PHE A 27 10.63 -13.40 -5.93
C PHE A 27 11.98 -13.17 -5.26
N VAL A 28 11.99 -12.98 -3.94
CA VAL A 28 13.22 -12.79 -3.16
C VAL A 28 14.13 -14.02 -3.27
N GLY A 29 13.56 -15.22 -3.17
CA GLY A 29 14.29 -16.47 -3.33
C GLY A 29 14.89 -16.64 -4.73
N MET A 30 14.10 -16.38 -5.76
CA MET A 30 14.54 -16.45 -7.16
C MET A 30 15.66 -15.45 -7.47
N LYS A 31 15.57 -14.24 -6.93
CA LYS A 31 16.60 -13.19 -7.08
C LYS A 31 17.78 -13.34 -6.13
N LYS A 32 17.72 -14.31 -5.21
CA LYS A 32 18.74 -14.54 -4.17
C LYS A 32 19.04 -13.27 -3.38
N LEU A 33 18.00 -12.49 -3.06
CA LEU A 33 18.17 -11.26 -2.29
C LEU A 33 18.34 -11.57 -0.82
N ASP A 34 19.25 -10.87 -0.18
CA ASP A 34 19.49 -10.93 1.26
C ASP A 34 19.82 -9.54 1.78
N LYS A 35 19.55 -9.29 3.06
CA LYS A 35 19.84 -7.99 3.69
C LYS A 35 19.30 -6.79 2.90
N MET A 36 18.03 -6.83 2.60
CA MET A 36 17.38 -5.81 1.76
C MET A 36 16.64 -4.73 2.57
N ILE A 37 16.49 -3.58 1.95
CA ILE A 37 15.54 -2.56 2.39
C ILE A 37 14.23 -2.81 1.65
N ILE A 38 13.15 -3.01 2.40
CA ILE A 38 11.80 -3.14 1.83
C ILE A 38 11.10 -1.80 1.92
N MET A 39 10.53 -1.36 0.81
CA MET A 39 9.68 -0.18 0.77
C MET A 39 8.31 -0.54 0.18
N GLY A 40 7.24 -0.11 0.84
CA GLY A 40 5.88 -0.36 0.37
C GLY A 40 4.91 0.77 0.67
N ASN A 41 4.05 1.06 -0.31
CA ASN A 41 2.93 1.99 -0.16
C ASN A 41 1.61 1.23 -0.01
N SER A 42 0.72 1.67 0.87
CA SER A 42 -0.64 1.15 1.01
C SER A 42 -0.65 -0.39 1.14
N LEU A 43 -1.30 -1.10 0.21
CA LEU A 43 -1.28 -2.57 0.12
C LEU A 43 0.15 -3.13 0.06
N GLY A 44 1.06 -2.48 -0.67
CA GLY A 44 2.46 -2.87 -0.74
C GLY A 44 3.17 -2.77 0.61
N GLY A 45 2.80 -1.79 1.43
CA GLY A 45 3.25 -1.67 2.82
C GLY A 45 2.76 -2.83 3.68
N HIS A 46 1.49 -3.21 3.55
CA HIS A 46 0.91 -4.36 4.27
C HIS A 46 1.63 -5.67 3.92
N VAL A 47 1.87 -5.91 2.63
CA VAL A 47 2.65 -7.08 2.17
C VAL A 47 4.07 -7.04 2.69
N GLY A 48 4.72 -5.86 2.67
CA GLY A 48 6.06 -5.65 3.24
C GLY A 48 6.14 -5.94 4.73
N LEU A 49 5.11 -5.56 5.50
CA LEU A 49 4.97 -5.90 6.92
C LEU A 49 4.88 -7.41 7.14
N LEU A 50 3.98 -8.08 6.41
CA LEU A 50 3.82 -9.53 6.51
C LEU A 50 5.09 -10.28 6.13
N TYR A 51 5.77 -9.83 5.06
CA TYR A 51 7.06 -10.40 4.67
C TYR A 51 8.10 -10.21 5.79
N THR A 52 8.19 -9.01 6.36
CA THR A 52 9.16 -8.69 7.42
C THR A 52 8.90 -9.49 8.69
N LEU A 53 7.65 -9.69 9.08
CA LEU A 53 7.27 -10.52 10.21
C LEU A 53 7.70 -11.98 10.02
N ALA A 54 7.55 -12.52 8.81
CA ALA A 54 7.92 -13.90 8.49
C ALA A 54 9.43 -14.09 8.24
N ASN A 55 10.12 -13.08 7.70
CA ASN A 55 11.49 -13.17 7.19
C ASN A 55 12.41 -12.05 7.71
N GLY A 56 12.27 -11.63 8.95
CA GLY A 56 12.97 -10.47 9.52
C GLY A 56 14.49 -10.53 9.42
N SER A 57 15.09 -11.73 9.42
CA SER A 57 16.55 -11.91 9.24
C SER A 57 17.07 -11.48 7.88
N LYS A 58 16.21 -11.40 6.85
CA LYS A 58 16.54 -10.96 5.49
C LYS A 58 16.29 -9.47 5.25
N VAL A 59 15.71 -8.78 6.22
CA VAL A 59 15.33 -7.36 6.08
C VAL A 59 16.22 -6.51 6.96
N ASP A 60 16.95 -5.58 6.36
CA ASP A 60 17.78 -4.62 7.10
C ASP A 60 16.97 -3.41 7.58
N LYS A 61 16.07 -2.92 6.73
CA LYS A 61 15.21 -1.75 7.03
C LYS A 61 13.86 -1.88 6.35
N LEU A 62 12.87 -1.24 6.93
CA LEU A 62 11.51 -1.15 6.39
C LEU A 62 11.13 0.31 6.18
N ILE A 63 10.56 0.64 5.03
CA ILE A 63 10.01 1.95 4.72
C ILE A 63 8.54 1.77 4.36
N LEU A 64 7.65 2.39 5.12
CA LEU A 64 6.21 2.32 4.90
C LEU A 64 5.65 3.69 4.57
N THR A 65 4.82 3.75 3.55
CA THR A 65 4.15 4.99 3.17
C THR A 65 2.65 4.76 3.04
N GLY A 66 1.85 5.53 3.75
CA GLY A 66 0.39 5.38 3.74
C GLY A 66 -0.06 3.90 3.87
N SER A 67 0.63 3.10 4.70
CA SER A 67 0.45 1.65 4.73
C SER A 67 -0.92 1.24 5.24
N SER A 68 -1.54 0.24 4.60
CA SER A 68 -2.63 -0.52 5.22
C SER A 68 -2.06 -1.52 6.25
N GLY A 69 -2.93 -2.20 6.99
CA GLY A 69 -2.57 -3.14 8.05
C GLY A 69 -3.06 -2.77 9.44
N LEU A 70 -3.61 -1.57 9.61
CA LEU A 70 -4.35 -1.14 10.81
C LEU A 70 -5.74 -0.68 10.41
N PHE A 71 -5.93 0.61 10.26
CA PHE A 71 -7.19 1.23 9.86
C PHE A 71 -7.02 1.90 8.50
N GLU A 72 -8.01 1.74 7.64
CA GLU A 72 -8.15 2.48 6.39
C GLU A 72 -9.61 2.86 6.14
N ASN A 73 -9.83 4.05 5.62
CA ASN A 73 -11.15 4.44 5.19
C ASN A 73 -11.51 3.64 3.93
N THR A 74 -12.67 3.02 3.95
CA THR A 74 -13.24 2.53 2.69
C THR A 74 -13.44 3.73 1.78
N MET A 75 -13.01 3.62 0.53
CA MET A 75 -13.14 4.69 -0.46
C MET A 75 -14.60 5.08 -0.72
N GLY A 76 -15.23 5.67 0.30
CA GLY A 76 -16.60 6.17 0.35
C GLY A 76 -17.65 5.12 -0.06
N GLY A 77 -18.60 4.84 0.81
CA GLY A 77 -19.64 3.82 0.70
C GLY A 77 -20.58 3.89 -0.51
N SER A 78 -20.16 4.43 -1.63
CA SER A 78 -20.89 4.42 -2.88
C SER A 78 -20.53 3.16 -3.68
N TYR A 79 -21.55 2.49 -4.16
CA TYR A 79 -21.42 1.36 -5.09
C TYR A 79 -20.47 1.73 -6.24
N PRO A 80 -19.45 0.92 -6.54
CA PRO A 80 -18.49 1.26 -7.61
C PRO A 80 -19.22 1.37 -8.96
N ARG A 81 -19.31 2.58 -9.50
CA ARG A 81 -19.87 2.84 -10.82
C ARG A 81 -18.80 2.58 -11.88
N ARG A 82 -18.44 1.32 -12.09
CA ARG A 82 -17.35 0.89 -12.97
C ARG A 82 -17.44 1.39 -14.41
N GLY A 83 -18.65 1.70 -14.88
CA GLY A 83 -18.88 2.21 -16.25
C GLY A 83 -18.84 3.72 -16.38
N SER A 84 -18.63 4.47 -15.29
CA SER A 84 -18.58 5.92 -15.30
C SER A 84 -17.13 6.40 -15.23
N TYR A 85 -16.64 6.98 -16.31
CA TYR A 85 -15.32 7.57 -16.36
C TYR A 85 -15.14 8.69 -15.34
N ASP A 86 -16.13 9.58 -15.23
CA ASP A 86 -16.11 10.70 -14.28
C ASP A 86 -16.01 10.20 -12.84
N TYR A 87 -16.75 9.13 -12.49
CA TYR A 87 -16.65 8.53 -11.16
C TYR A 87 -15.23 7.97 -10.90
N ILE A 88 -14.63 7.31 -11.88
CA ILE A 88 -13.26 6.79 -11.73
C ILE A 88 -12.27 7.93 -11.59
N GLN A 89 -12.41 8.99 -12.38
CA GLN A 89 -11.58 10.19 -12.29
C GLN A 89 -11.64 10.81 -10.89
N GLU A 90 -12.84 10.99 -10.33
CA GLU A 90 -13.00 11.47 -8.96
C GLU A 90 -12.30 10.56 -7.93
N ARG A 91 -12.38 9.23 -8.10
CA ARG A 91 -11.75 8.28 -7.17
C ARG A 91 -10.24 8.28 -7.28
N VAL A 92 -9.68 8.38 -8.47
CA VAL A 92 -8.24 8.53 -8.67
C VAL A 92 -7.75 9.85 -8.08
N ALA A 93 -8.47 10.95 -8.35
CA ALA A 93 -8.13 12.26 -7.80
C ALA A 93 -8.19 12.31 -6.27
N TYR A 94 -9.12 11.56 -5.65
CA TYR A 94 -9.26 11.46 -4.18
C TYR A 94 -8.01 10.89 -3.47
N THR A 95 -7.14 10.18 -4.20
CA THR A 95 -5.87 9.66 -3.66
C THR A 95 -4.80 10.73 -3.48
N PHE A 96 -4.99 11.92 -4.05
CA PHE A 96 -4.02 13.00 -4.07
C PHE A 96 -4.55 14.26 -3.39
N TYR A 97 -3.66 15.04 -2.80
CA TYR A 97 -3.97 16.37 -2.28
C TYR A 97 -4.20 17.36 -3.43
N ASP A 98 -3.31 17.35 -4.43
CA ASP A 98 -3.54 18.08 -5.70
C ASP A 98 -4.17 17.14 -6.72
N PRO A 99 -5.46 17.37 -7.10
CA PRO A 99 -6.14 16.53 -8.09
C PRO A 99 -5.42 16.45 -9.46
N LYS A 100 -4.57 17.41 -9.77
CA LYS A 100 -3.80 17.43 -11.02
C LYS A 100 -2.77 16.31 -11.13
N VAL A 101 -2.36 15.72 -10.02
CA VAL A 101 -1.47 14.55 -10.00
C VAL A 101 -2.16 13.33 -10.60
N ALA A 102 -3.49 13.27 -10.55
CA ALA A 102 -4.29 12.27 -11.24
C ALA A 102 -4.30 12.54 -12.76
N SER A 103 -3.19 12.19 -13.42
CA SER A 103 -3.07 12.40 -14.87
C SER A 103 -4.13 11.61 -15.65
N LYS A 104 -4.40 12.05 -16.89
CA LYS A 104 -5.35 11.37 -17.76
C LYS A 104 -4.94 9.89 -17.98
N GLU A 105 -3.66 9.65 -18.17
CA GLU A 105 -3.11 8.30 -18.40
C GLU A 105 -3.38 7.39 -17.20
N LEU A 106 -3.19 7.90 -15.97
CA LEU A 106 -3.49 7.15 -14.74
C LEU A 106 -4.99 6.84 -14.61
N VAL A 107 -5.85 7.82 -14.92
CA VAL A 107 -7.30 7.63 -14.91
C VAL A 107 -7.73 6.61 -15.95
N ASP A 108 -7.18 6.68 -17.16
CA ASP A 108 -7.47 5.76 -18.27
C ASP A 108 -7.08 4.32 -17.88
N GLU A 109 -5.90 4.11 -17.27
CA GLU A 109 -5.44 2.81 -16.82
C GLU A 109 -6.37 2.20 -15.75
N VAL A 110 -6.76 3.01 -14.76
CA VAL A 110 -7.69 2.57 -13.72
C VAL A 110 -9.07 2.27 -14.32
N PHE A 111 -9.55 3.11 -15.24
CA PHE A 111 -10.84 2.90 -15.90
C PHE A 111 -10.85 1.59 -16.69
N GLU A 112 -9.84 1.33 -17.51
CA GLU A 112 -9.73 0.08 -18.27
C GLU A 112 -9.60 -1.14 -17.34
N THR A 113 -8.90 -1.01 -16.22
CA THR A 113 -8.82 -2.06 -15.20
C THR A 113 -10.20 -2.37 -14.62
N THR A 114 -10.99 -1.34 -14.29
CA THR A 114 -12.32 -1.51 -13.68
C THR A 114 -13.37 -2.05 -14.65
N ARG A 115 -13.15 -1.98 -15.95
CA ARG A 115 -14.02 -2.62 -16.95
C ARG A 115 -13.93 -4.16 -16.94
N SER A 116 -12.81 -4.69 -16.47
CA SER A 116 -12.61 -6.13 -16.39
C SER A 116 -13.21 -6.71 -15.10
N ILE A 117 -14.31 -7.46 -15.23
CA ILE A 117 -14.94 -8.14 -14.08
C ILE A 117 -13.95 -9.07 -13.35
N PRO A 118 -13.14 -9.92 -14.04
CA PRO A 118 -12.17 -10.76 -13.36
C PRO A 118 -11.12 -10.01 -12.57
N LYS A 119 -10.63 -8.86 -13.08
CA LYS A 119 -9.70 -7.99 -12.34
C LYS A 119 -10.37 -7.39 -11.10
N CYS A 120 -11.58 -6.86 -11.25
CA CYS A 120 -12.35 -6.31 -10.13
C CYS A 120 -12.60 -7.35 -9.03
N MET A 121 -12.92 -8.58 -9.38
CA MET A 121 -13.13 -9.65 -8.39
C MET A 121 -11.87 -9.91 -7.56
N ARG A 122 -10.69 -9.91 -8.19
CA ARG A 122 -9.40 -10.04 -7.48
C ARG A 122 -9.12 -8.87 -6.57
N ILE A 123 -9.31 -7.64 -7.05
CA ILE A 123 -9.15 -6.42 -6.25
C ILE A 123 -10.04 -6.49 -5.00
N VAL A 124 -11.31 -6.86 -5.16
CA VAL A 124 -12.25 -6.99 -4.03
C VAL A 124 -11.83 -8.10 -3.07
N ALA A 125 -11.35 -9.24 -3.59
CA ALA A 125 -10.87 -10.34 -2.74
C ALA A 125 -9.64 -9.92 -1.91
N ILE A 126 -8.67 -9.24 -2.54
CA ILE A 126 -7.47 -8.71 -1.88
C ILE A 126 -7.85 -7.66 -0.83
N ALA A 127 -8.73 -6.70 -1.18
CA ALA A 127 -9.19 -5.67 -0.25
C ALA A 127 -9.89 -6.28 0.98
N LYS A 128 -10.76 -7.28 0.79
CA LYS A 128 -11.39 -8.01 1.89
C LYS A 128 -10.37 -8.77 2.74
N SER A 129 -9.33 -9.33 2.12
CA SER A 129 -8.24 -9.98 2.84
C SER A 129 -7.47 -8.97 3.69
N ALA A 130 -7.16 -7.78 3.16
CA ALA A 130 -6.48 -6.70 3.87
C ALA A 130 -7.31 -6.20 5.07
N GLN A 131 -8.61 -5.95 4.88
CA GLN A 131 -9.49 -5.50 5.95
C GLN A 131 -9.62 -6.50 7.12
N ARG A 132 -9.50 -7.81 6.85
CA ARG A 132 -9.57 -8.87 7.88
C ARG A 132 -8.25 -9.10 8.60
N ASN A 133 -7.16 -8.58 8.07
CA ASN A 133 -5.81 -8.79 8.59
C ASN A 133 -5.31 -7.51 9.29
N ASN A 134 -5.75 -7.30 10.52
CA ASN A 134 -5.26 -6.20 11.35
C ASN A 134 -4.00 -6.64 12.10
N LEU A 135 -2.91 -5.90 11.91
CA LEU A 135 -1.58 -6.24 12.44
C LEU A 135 -1.25 -5.59 13.79
N ALA A 136 -2.21 -4.98 14.48
CA ALA A 136 -1.93 -4.25 15.73
C ALA A 136 -1.20 -5.11 16.78
N LEU A 137 -1.50 -6.40 16.86
CA LEU A 137 -0.86 -7.33 17.79
C LEU A 137 0.51 -7.84 17.30
N ASP A 138 0.77 -7.77 16.00
CA ASP A 138 2.00 -8.28 15.37
C ASP A 138 3.08 -7.22 15.22
N LEU A 139 2.68 -5.95 15.02
CA LEU A 139 3.62 -4.81 14.80
C LEU A 139 4.70 -4.66 15.89
N PRO A 140 4.45 -4.95 17.18
CA PRO A 140 5.51 -4.94 18.20
C PRO A 140 6.65 -5.94 17.94
N ASN A 141 6.44 -6.93 17.07
CA ASN A 141 7.45 -7.92 16.69
C ASN A 141 8.36 -7.43 15.55
N ILE A 142 8.05 -6.32 14.88
CA ILE A 142 8.94 -5.69 13.91
C ILE A 142 10.12 -5.05 14.65
N LYS A 143 11.31 -5.63 14.51
CA LYS A 143 12.53 -5.18 15.22
C LYS A 143 13.49 -4.39 14.34
N VAL A 144 13.31 -4.46 13.01
CA VAL A 144 14.15 -3.74 12.06
C VAL A 144 13.88 -2.23 12.12
N PRO A 145 14.88 -1.38 11.86
CA PRO A 145 14.67 0.07 11.75
C PRO A 145 13.61 0.36 10.70
N THR A 146 12.59 1.12 11.09
CA THR A 146 11.43 1.40 10.25
C THR A 146 11.23 2.90 10.07
N LEU A 147 11.15 3.35 8.82
CA LEU A 147 10.76 4.70 8.46
C LEU A 147 9.31 4.71 8.00
N LEU A 148 8.51 5.58 8.62
CA LEU A 148 7.11 5.81 8.28
C LEU A 148 7.00 7.17 7.62
N ILE A 149 6.51 7.22 6.38
CA ILE A 149 6.30 8.47 5.62
C ILE A 149 4.82 8.61 5.33
N TRP A 150 4.21 9.71 5.76
CA TRP A 150 2.77 9.90 5.65
C TRP A 150 2.41 11.27 5.11
N GLY A 151 1.37 11.34 4.29
CA GLY A 151 0.76 12.62 3.94
C GLY A 151 -0.07 13.17 5.11
N LEU A 152 0.06 14.46 5.42
CA LEU A 152 -0.77 15.11 6.45
C LEU A 152 -2.26 15.16 6.06
N ASN A 153 -2.55 15.02 4.77
CA ASN A 153 -3.90 15.08 4.22
C ASN A 153 -4.38 13.71 3.70
N ASP A 154 -3.72 12.62 4.14
CA ASP A 154 -4.11 11.27 3.71
C ASP A 154 -5.54 10.96 4.19
N THR A 155 -6.44 10.78 3.23
CA THR A 155 -7.86 10.49 3.46
C THR A 155 -8.15 8.99 3.47
N ILE A 156 -7.22 8.17 2.98
CA ILE A 156 -7.35 6.71 2.86
C ILE A 156 -6.83 6.04 4.12
N THR A 157 -5.57 6.31 4.48
CA THR A 157 -4.99 5.94 5.76
C THR A 157 -4.67 7.22 6.53
N PRO A 158 -5.64 7.77 7.31
CA PRO A 158 -5.48 9.08 7.93
C PRO A 158 -4.21 9.20 8.80
N PRO A 159 -3.67 10.41 9.04
CA PRO A 159 -2.44 10.64 9.80
C PRO A 159 -2.38 9.95 11.16
N MET A 160 -3.55 9.77 11.80
CA MET A 160 -3.65 9.01 13.06
C MET A 160 -3.16 7.56 12.92
N VAL A 161 -3.30 6.97 11.73
CA VAL A 161 -2.80 5.61 11.45
C VAL A 161 -1.29 5.59 11.44
N GLY A 162 -0.64 6.60 10.86
CA GLY A 162 0.81 6.77 10.90
C GLY A 162 1.33 6.90 12.34
N HIS A 163 0.63 7.67 13.19
CA HIS A 163 0.95 7.75 14.61
C HIS A 163 0.82 6.40 15.32
N GLU A 164 -0.23 5.64 14.99
CA GLU A 164 -0.45 4.33 15.60
C GLU A 164 0.62 3.31 15.15
N PHE A 165 1.02 3.30 13.88
CA PHE A 165 2.18 2.53 13.43
C PHE A 165 3.44 2.89 14.21
N ASN A 166 3.71 4.20 14.40
CA ASN A 166 4.89 4.66 15.13
C ASN A 166 4.84 4.28 16.62
N ARG A 167 3.66 4.20 17.20
CA ARG A 167 3.47 3.74 18.58
C ARG A 167 3.73 2.24 18.75
N LEU A 168 3.30 1.45 17.75
CA LEU A 168 3.32 -0.02 17.82
C LEU A 168 4.65 -0.63 17.36
N ILE A 169 5.37 -0.01 16.42
CA ILE A 169 6.67 -0.50 15.95
C ILE A 169 7.78 0.12 16.79
N PRO A 170 8.49 -0.65 17.64
CA PRO A 170 9.42 -0.11 18.64
C PRO A 170 10.57 0.72 18.07
N ASN A 171 11.09 0.35 16.89
CA ASN A 171 12.23 1.00 16.25
C ASN A 171 11.78 1.76 14.99
N SER A 172 10.81 2.65 15.16
CA SER A 172 10.26 3.41 14.04
C SER A 172 10.45 4.92 14.18
N ARG A 173 10.47 5.60 13.05
CA ARG A 173 10.48 7.07 12.95
C ARG A 173 9.41 7.49 11.96
N LEU A 174 8.53 8.42 12.40
CA LEU A 174 7.46 8.97 11.58
C LEU A 174 7.86 10.33 11.00
N ARG A 175 7.58 10.53 9.72
CA ARG A 175 7.71 11.79 8.99
C ARG A 175 6.43 12.10 8.25
N PHE A 176 5.97 13.33 8.35
CA PHE A 176 4.84 13.82 7.59
C PHE A 176 5.28 14.74 6.47
N ILE A 177 4.56 14.68 5.36
CA ILE A 177 4.68 15.62 4.25
C ILE A 177 3.38 16.43 4.20
N ASP A 178 3.51 17.75 4.31
CA ASP A 178 2.38 18.69 4.24
C ASP A 178 1.89 18.84 2.78
N LYS A 179 0.59 19.11 2.62
CA LYS A 179 -0.09 19.19 1.31
C LYS A 179 0.10 17.91 0.49
N CYS A 180 -0.02 16.79 1.15
CA CYS A 180 0.20 15.48 0.59
C CYS A 180 -0.88 14.51 1.09
N CYS A 181 -1.42 13.71 0.22
CA CYS A 181 -2.39 12.66 0.53
C CYS A 181 -1.71 11.28 0.58
N HIS A 182 -2.24 10.31 -0.15
CA HIS A 182 -1.90 8.88 0.01
C HIS A 182 -0.64 8.43 -0.75
N ALA A 183 -0.18 9.21 -1.71
CA ALA A 183 0.95 8.84 -2.57
C ALA A 183 2.10 9.87 -2.51
N PRO A 184 2.79 10.01 -1.37
CA PRO A 184 3.82 11.03 -1.17
C PRO A 184 4.97 10.95 -2.18
N MET A 185 5.30 9.77 -2.70
CA MET A 185 6.33 9.59 -3.73
C MET A 185 5.92 10.18 -5.08
N MET A 186 4.62 10.33 -5.35
CA MET A 186 4.09 10.94 -6.57
C MET A 186 3.84 12.43 -6.41
N GLU A 187 3.34 12.86 -5.25
CA GLU A 187 2.97 14.25 -4.99
C GLU A 187 4.18 15.13 -4.67
N HIS A 188 5.15 14.61 -3.94
CA HIS A 188 6.33 15.35 -3.48
C HIS A 188 7.62 14.52 -3.61
N PRO A 189 8.02 14.08 -4.83
CA PRO A 189 9.14 13.16 -5.02
C PRO A 189 10.46 13.68 -4.46
N GLU A 190 10.73 14.99 -4.56
CA GLU A 190 11.95 15.59 -4.02
C GLU A 190 12.00 15.52 -2.49
N LYS A 191 10.90 15.88 -1.81
CA LYS A 191 10.80 15.79 -0.35
C LYS A 191 10.85 14.34 0.11
N PHE A 192 10.16 13.47 -0.61
CA PHE A 192 10.11 12.04 -0.32
C PHE A 192 11.50 11.40 -0.41
N ASN A 193 12.25 11.71 -1.45
CA ASN A 193 13.60 11.16 -1.68
C ASN A 193 14.68 11.73 -0.75
N ALA A 194 14.39 12.84 -0.07
CA ALA A 194 15.31 13.47 0.90
C ALA A 194 15.18 12.91 2.32
N LEU A 195 14.18 12.07 2.60
CA LEU A 195 13.91 11.44 3.89
C LEU A 195 14.65 10.12 4.04
#